data_bf52c31cc4c520c242fd3ce6e3206b8d
#
_entry.id   bf52c31cc4c520c242fd3ce6e3206b8d
#
_cell.length_a   1.000
_cell.length_b   1.000
_cell.length_c   1.000
_cell.angle_alpha   90.00
_cell.angle_beta   90.00
_cell.angle_gamma   90.00
#
_symmetry.space_group_name_H-M   'P 1'
#
loop_
_entity.id
_entity.type
_entity.pdbx_description
1 polymer ?
#
loop_
_entity_poly.entity_id
_entity_poly.type
_entity_poly.pdbx_seq_one_letter_code
_entity_poly.pdbx_strand_id
1 'polypeptide(L)'
;IKGIAPFVSFTALVENGSKLKVVQVKGVEKQAEDKVSSIGNFVQEQGWNKFEKEGGLVLGAGIAKELDVKVGDWITLLISQQNGDEQFAQPTREPVQVTAILRLDGQLDYSYALLPLAQAQTFLTYQPDQITGVELKLDDPFSVRNLDLSMLNDYPQMLYMQNWISKFGYMYRDIQLIRTVMYIAMVLVIGVACFNIVSTLIMAVKDKQGDIAIMRTLGANNAFIKRIFIWYGLQAGMKGCL
;
A
#
# COMPACT_ATOMS: atom_id res chain seq x y z
N ILE A 1 7.15 -5.47 18.71
CA ILE A 1 5.96 -4.61 18.57
C ILE A 1 6.39 -3.19 18.89
N LYS A 2 6.15 -2.25 17.96
CA LYS A 2 6.48 -0.81 18.11
C LYS A 2 5.33 0.02 18.67
N GLY A 3 4.11 -0.39 18.41
CA GLY A 3 2.92 0.33 18.85
C GLY A 3 1.72 -0.59 18.97
N ILE A 4 0.80 -0.18 19.83
CA ILE A 4 -0.47 -0.84 20.07
C ILE A 4 -1.53 0.26 20.14
N ALA A 5 -2.66 0.09 19.41
CA ALA A 5 -3.78 1.01 19.42
C ALA A 5 -5.10 0.25 19.49
N PRO A 6 -5.96 0.52 20.48
CA PRO A 6 -7.32 0.02 20.48
C PRO A 6 -8.16 0.76 19.44
N PHE A 7 -9.12 0.08 18.87
CA PHE A 7 -10.08 0.70 17.95
C PHE A 7 -11.47 0.10 18.07
N VAL A 8 -12.45 0.89 17.65
CA VAL A 8 -13.83 0.45 17.43
C VAL A 8 -14.15 0.67 15.96
N SER A 9 -14.64 -0.35 15.27
CA SER A 9 -14.95 -0.28 13.83
C SER A 9 -16.38 -0.73 13.58
N PHE A 10 -17.12 0.06 12.80
CA PHE A 10 -18.47 -0.25 12.39
C PHE A 10 -18.76 0.33 11.01
N THR A 11 -19.83 -0.18 10.38
CA THR A 11 -20.34 0.38 9.14
C THR A 11 -21.52 1.28 9.44
N ALA A 12 -21.51 2.47 8.86
CA ALA A 12 -22.61 3.43 8.97
C ALA A 12 -23.02 3.95 7.59
N LEU A 13 -24.24 4.47 7.49
CA LEU A 13 -24.68 5.29 6.37
C LEU A 13 -24.53 6.75 6.76
N VAL A 14 -23.82 7.51 5.97
CA VAL A 14 -23.74 8.97 6.11
C VAL A 14 -24.85 9.58 5.26
N GLU A 15 -25.69 10.40 5.89
CA GLU A 15 -26.79 11.12 5.27
C GLU A 15 -26.50 12.63 5.26
N ASN A 16 -26.58 13.24 4.09
CA ASN A 16 -26.62 14.70 3.93
C ASN A 16 -27.75 15.09 2.96
N GLY A 17 -28.87 15.54 3.48
CA GLY A 17 -30.08 15.82 2.72
C GLY A 17 -30.62 14.56 2.02
N SER A 18 -30.61 14.54 0.70
CA SER A 18 -31.04 13.39 -0.10
C SER A 18 -29.92 12.43 -0.49
N LYS A 19 -28.67 12.75 -0.14
CA LYS A 19 -27.50 11.94 -0.48
C LYS A 19 -27.17 10.97 0.65
N LEU A 20 -26.89 9.72 0.28
CA LEU A 20 -26.55 8.64 1.19
C LEU A 20 -25.28 7.95 0.73
N LYS A 21 -24.38 7.66 1.66
CA LYS A 21 -23.16 6.91 1.39
C LYS A 21 -22.85 5.93 2.50
N VAL A 22 -22.53 4.67 2.15
CA VAL A 22 -22.00 3.68 3.10
C VAL A 22 -20.55 4.01 3.40
N VAL A 23 -20.20 4.06 4.67
CA VAL A 23 -18.84 4.33 5.13
C VAL A 23 -18.43 3.35 6.22
N GLN A 24 -17.16 3.01 6.24
CA GLN A 24 -16.55 2.32 7.36
C GLN A 24 -15.98 3.34 8.32
N VAL A 25 -16.56 3.39 9.51
CA VAL A 25 -16.12 4.30 10.57
C VAL A 25 -15.17 3.56 11.50
N LYS A 26 -14.02 4.19 11.80
CA LYS A 26 -13.05 3.70 12.78
C LYS A 26 -12.94 4.71 13.91
N GLY A 27 -13.33 4.30 15.10
CA GLY A 27 -13.11 5.04 16.34
C GLY A 27 -11.69 4.79 16.86
N VAL A 28 -10.92 5.84 17.04
CA VAL A 28 -9.49 5.75 17.43
C VAL A 28 -9.15 6.75 18.52
N GLU A 29 -8.16 6.41 19.34
CA GLU A 29 -7.51 7.34 20.25
C GLU A 29 -6.29 7.94 19.53
N LYS A 30 -6.21 9.26 19.41
CA LYS A 30 -5.17 9.96 18.64
C LYS A 30 -3.76 9.54 19.03
N GLN A 31 -3.48 9.53 20.35
CA GLN A 31 -2.14 9.24 20.85
C GLN A 31 -1.70 7.79 20.57
N ALA A 32 -2.63 6.85 20.61
CA ALA A 32 -2.38 5.45 20.29
C ALA A 32 -2.25 5.25 18.77
N GLU A 33 -3.14 5.88 17.99
CA GLU A 33 -3.12 5.80 16.52
C GLU A 33 -1.83 6.36 15.93
N ASP A 34 -1.30 7.47 16.43
CA ASP A 34 -0.03 8.06 16.00
C ASP A 34 1.18 7.10 16.19
N LYS A 35 1.08 6.12 17.10
CA LYS A 35 2.12 5.10 17.30
C LYS A 35 2.06 3.98 16.27
N VAL A 36 0.88 3.64 15.75
CA VAL A 36 0.67 2.51 14.84
C VAL A 36 0.53 2.93 13.39
N SER A 37 -0.05 4.10 13.14
CA SER A 37 -0.39 4.60 11.82
C SER A 37 0.20 5.99 11.56
N SER A 38 0.31 6.36 10.30
CA SER A 38 0.68 7.72 9.87
C SER A 38 -0.53 8.47 9.30
N ILE A 39 -1.76 8.00 9.57
CA ILE A 39 -2.99 8.54 8.97
C ILE A 39 -3.22 10.00 9.33
N GLY A 40 -2.77 10.43 10.52
CA GLY A 40 -2.87 11.82 10.96
C GLY A 40 -2.17 12.81 10.04
N ASN A 41 -1.12 12.39 9.32
CA ASN A 41 -0.39 13.25 8.38
C ASN A 41 -1.20 13.57 7.12
N PHE A 42 -2.25 12.82 6.85
CA PHE A 42 -3.13 12.96 5.69
C PHE A 42 -4.45 13.69 6.02
N VAL A 43 -4.62 14.11 7.28
CA VAL A 43 -5.77 14.91 7.73
C VAL A 43 -5.45 16.39 7.50
N GLN A 44 -6.32 17.07 6.76
CA GLN A 44 -6.14 18.47 6.36
C GLN A 44 -6.38 19.45 7.53
N GLU A 45 -5.87 20.70 7.38
CA GLU A 45 -6.18 21.87 8.21
C GLU A 45 -5.93 21.72 9.72
N GLN A 46 -4.89 20.96 10.11
CA GLN A 46 -4.61 20.67 11.52
C GLN A 46 -5.79 20.00 12.27
N GLY A 47 -6.76 19.46 11.55
CA GLY A 47 -7.92 18.79 12.11
C GLY A 47 -7.56 17.60 13.01
N TRP A 48 -6.43 16.96 12.74
CA TRP A 48 -5.92 15.89 13.60
C TRP A 48 -5.58 16.34 15.02
N ASN A 49 -5.12 17.59 15.20
CA ASN A 49 -4.84 18.14 16.53
C ASN A 49 -6.08 18.52 17.30
N LYS A 50 -7.17 18.84 16.59
CA LYS A 50 -8.47 19.17 17.17
C LYS A 50 -9.36 17.93 17.41
N PHE A 51 -9.04 16.83 16.74
CA PHE A 51 -9.81 15.59 16.68
C PHE A 51 -10.28 15.09 18.05
N GLU A 52 -9.41 15.02 19.07
CA GLU A 52 -9.78 14.57 20.40
C GLU A 52 -10.53 15.62 21.22
N LYS A 53 -10.23 16.91 21.01
CA LYS A 53 -10.73 17.99 21.86
C LYS A 53 -12.15 18.42 21.46
N GLU A 54 -12.39 18.54 20.18
CA GLU A 54 -13.64 19.05 19.63
C GLU A 54 -14.61 17.90 19.29
N GLY A 55 -14.12 16.67 19.25
CA GLY A 55 -14.88 15.51 18.74
C GLY A 55 -15.14 15.63 17.24
N GLY A 56 -16.15 14.92 16.76
CA GLY A 56 -16.62 15.01 15.38
C GLY A 56 -15.94 14.05 14.42
N LEU A 57 -16.35 14.10 13.17
CA LEU A 57 -16.00 13.14 12.12
C LEU A 57 -14.91 13.68 11.22
N VAL A 58 -13.86 12.89 11.04
CA VAL A 58 -12.90 13.06 9.94
C VAL A 58 -13.38 12.23 8.78
N LEU A 59 -13.73 12.87 7.68
CA LEU A 59 -14.36 12.23 6.52
C LEU A 59 -13.38 12.10 5.36
N GLY A 60 -13.39 10.97 4.65
CA GLY A 60 -12.59 10.80 3.44
C GLY A 60 -12.96 11.81 2.35
N ALA A 61 -11.97 12.34 1.63
CA ALA A 61 -12.16 13.41 0.64
C ALA A 61 -13.12 13.01 -0.49
N GLY A 62 -13.12 11.74 -0.90
CA GLY A 62 -14.06 11.22 -1.90
C GLY A 62 -15.50 11.23 -1.41
N ILE A 63 -15.73 10.85 -0.15
CA ILE A 63 -17.06 10.88 0.47
C ILE A 63 -17.56 12.32 0.62
N ALA A 64 -16.69 13.22 1.12
CA ALA A 64 -17.03 14.62 1.28
C ALA A 64 -17.45 15.27 -0.05
N LYS A 65 -16.76 14.94 -1.15
CA LYS A 65 -17.09 15.41 -2.49
C LYS A 65 -18.42 14.84 -3.00
N GLU A 66 -18.69 13.55 -2.80
CA GLU A 66 -19.95 12.93 -3.24
C GLU A 66 -21.16 13.46 -2.47
N LEU A 67 -21.00 13.69 -1.18
CA LEU A 67 -22.07 14.20 -0.32
C LEU A 67 -22.18 15.73 -0.35
N ASP A 68 -21.25 16.42 -1.03
CA ASP A 68 -21.14 17.89 -1.06
C ASP A 68 -21.06 18.50 0.35
N VAL A 69 -20.13 17.97 1.15
CA VAL A 69 -19.94 18.32 2.57
C VAL A 69 -18.57 18.97 2.75
N LYS A 70 -18.52 20.01 3.60
CA LYS A 70 -17.28 20.72 3.95
C LYS A 70 -17.00 20.59 5.45
N VAL A 71 -15.80 20.96 5.85
CA VAL A 71 -15.43 21.08 7.25
C VAL A 71 -16.35 22.12 7.92
N GLY A 72 -16.94 21.73 9.05
CA GLY A 72 -17.92 22.52 9.81
C GLY A 72 -19.38 22.10 9.59
N ASP A 73 -19.69 21.36 8.51
CA ASP A 73 -21.05 20.93 8.23
C ASP A 73 -21.50 19.82 9.18
N TRP A 74 -22.81 19.79 9.44
CA TRP A 74 -23.46 18.73 10.21
C TRP A 74 -24.06 17.69 9.28
N ILE A 75 -23.80 16.43 9.56
CA ILE A 75 -24.31 15.27 8.83
C ILE A 75 -24.89 14.26 9.82
N THR A 76 -25.68 13.32 9.33
CA THR A 76 -26.27 12.28 10.17
C THR A 76 -25.62 10.92 9.86
N LEU A 77 -25.16 10.24 10.90
CA LEU A 77 -24.75 8.85 10.82
C LEU A 77 -25.95 7.96 11.18
N LEU A 78 -26.31 7.05 10.27
CA LEU A 78 -27.26 5.98 10.53
C LEU A 78 -26.48 4.72 10.85
N ILE A 79 -26.60 4.26 12.08
CA ILE A 79 -25.84 3.11 12.61
C ILE A 79 -26.84 1.99 12.86
N SER A 80 -26.61 0.85 12.19
CA SER A 80 -27.38 -0.37 12.47
C SER A 80 -26.72 -1.10 13.63
N GLN A 81 -27.39 -1.17 14.76
CA GLN A 81 -26.96 -2.00 15.89
C GLN A 81 -27.44 -3.43 15.64
N GLN A 82 -26.50 -4.35 15.50
CA GLN A 82 -26.79 -5.79 15.54
C GLN A 82 -26.92 -6.25 17.00
N ASN A 83 -28.01 -5.93 17.64
CA ASN A 83 -28.37 -6.60 18.88
C ASN A 83 -29.02 -7.94 18.51
N GLY A 84 -28.39 -9.03 18.95
CA GLY A 84 -28.59 -10.41 18.48
C GLY A 84 -29.99 -11.03 18.45
N ASP A 85 -31.03 -10.35 18.90
CA ASP A 85 -32.40 -10.87 18.99
C ASP A 85 -33.48 -10.08 18.25
N GLU A 86 -33.18 -8.90 17.72
CA GLU A 86 -34.17 -8.10 16.97
C GLU A 86 -33.78 -7.95 15.51
N GLN A 87 -34.39 -8.78 14.65
CA GLN A 87 -34.20 -8.79 13.18
C GLN A 87 -34.55 -7.45 12.48
N PHE A 88 -35.06 -6.44 13.20
CA PHE A 88 -35.55 -5.16 12.67
C PHE A 88 -35.28 -3.97 13.60
N ALA A 89 -34.15 -3.92 14.30
CA ALA A 89 -33.81 -2.71 15.07
C ALA A 89 -33.69 -1.51 14.11
N GLN A 90 -34.44 -0.45 14.41
CA GLN A 90 -34.35 0.80 13.64
C GLN A 90 -32.94 1.37 13.77
N PRO A 91 -32.31 1.81 12.67
CA PRO A 91 -30.98 2.41 12.75
C PRO A 91 -31.00 3.66 13.64
N THR A 92 -30.03 3.74 14.54
CA THR A 92 -29.84 4.93 15.37
C THR A 92 -29.32 6.06 14.49
N ARG A 93 -29.88 7.27 14.67
CA ARG A 93 -29.50 8.48 13.95
C ARG A 93 -28.67 9.38 14.85
N GLU A 94 -27.40 9.53 14.56
CA GLU A 94 -26.48 10.34 15.34
C GLU A 94 -26.00 11.54 14.52
N PRO A 95 -26.33 12.77 14.89
CA PRO A 95 -25.80 13.95 14.25
C PRO A 95 -24.34 14.14 14.63
N VAL A 96 -23.48 14.38 13.63
CA VAL A 96 -22.06 14.58 13.84
C VAL A 96 -21.53 15.69 12.95
N GLN A 97 -20.64 16.52 13.49
CA GLN A 97 -20.00 17.58 12.72
C GLN A 97 -18.75 17.04 12.02
N VAL A 98 -18.56 17.42 10.75
CA VAL A 98 -17.33 17.14 10.00
C VAL A 98 -16.26 18.12 10.47
N THR A 99 -15.26 17.62 11.17
CA THR A 99 -14.17 18.45 11.75
C THR A 99 -12.93 18.50 10.88
N ALA A 100 -12.73 17.51 10.00
CA ALA A 100 -11.62 17.52 9.06
C ALA A 100 -11.87 16.60 7.86
N ILE A 101 -11.05 16.77 6.83
CA ILE A 101 -11.05 15.91 5.62
C ILE A 101 -9.76 15.12 5.58
N LEU A 102 -9.89 13.80 5.38
CA LEU A 102 -8.79 12.86 5.17
C LEU A 102 -8.56 12.68 3.67
N ARG A 103 -7.33 12.89 3.21
CA ARG A 103 -6.95 12.69 1.81
C ARG A 103 -5.79 11.71 1.68
N LEU A 104 -6.09 10.51 1.24
CA LEU A 104 -5.12 9.43 1.01
C LEU A 104 -4.81 9.22 -0.49
N ASP A 105 -5.52 9.93 -1.36
CA ASP A 105 -5.46 9.81 -2.82
C ASP A 105 -5.69 8.37 -3.32
N GLY A 106 -6.66 7.67 -2.71
CA GLY A 106 -6.97 6.27 -3.00
C GLY A 106 -8.43 5.88 -2.74
N GLN A 107 -8.71 4.57 -2.86
CA GLN A 107 -10.07 4.03 -2.65
C GLN A 107 -10.62 4.28 -1.24
N LEU A 108 -9.75 4.40 -0.24
CA LEU A 108 -10.16 4.67 1.14
C LEU A 108 -10.82 6.03 1.30
N ASP A 109 -10.51 7.01 0.46
CA ASP A 109 -11.16 8.33 0.47
C ASP A 109 -12.68 8.25 0.20
N TYR A 110 -13.14 7.17 -0.43
CA TYR A 110 -14.54 6.95 -0.80
C TYR A 110 -15.32 6.05 0.16
N SER A 111 -14.65 5.52 1.19
CA SER A 111 -15.28 4.52 2.07
C SER A 111 -14.90 4.63 3.54
N TYR A 112 -14.01 5.57 3.92
CA TYR A 112 -13.41 5.59 5.24
C TYR A 112 -13.65 6.89 5.99
N ALA A 113 -13.95 6.76 7.29
CA ALA A 113 -14.11 7.89 8.19
C ALA A 113 -13.53 7.56 9.57
N LEU A 114 -13.08 8.59 10.30
CA LEU A 114 -12.55 8.46 11.64
C LEU A 114 -13.39 9.23 12.65
N LEU A 115 -13.57 8.64 13.84
CA LEU A 115 -14.17 9.24 15.01
C LEU A 115 -13.25 9.09 16.22
N PRO A 116 -13.34 9.96 17.24
CA PRO A 116 -12.75 9.69 18.54
C PRO A 116 -13.31 8.40 19.13
N LEU A 117 -12.42 7.59 19.76
CA LEU A 117 -12.79 6.28 20.31
C LEU A 117 -13.98 6.34 21.26
N ALA A 118 -13.95 7.29 22.20
CA ALA A 118 -15.04 7.48 23.18
C ALA A 118 -16.38 7.80 22.51
N GLN A 119 -16.37 8.61 21.44
CA GLN A 119 -17.60 8.95 20.70
C GLN A 119 -18.12 7.74 19.93
N ALA A 120 -17.24 6.95 19.31
CA ALA A 120 -17.62 5.72 18.62
C ALA A 120 -18.20 4.68 19.58
N GLN A 121 -17.65 4.55 20.79
CA GLN A 121 -18.19 3.68 21.85
C GLN A 121 -19.60 4.15 22.28
N THR A 122 -19.78 5.45 22.47
CA THR A 122 -21.08 6.02 22.82
C THR A 122 -22.14 5.71 21.73
N PHE A 123 -21.80 5.88 20.46
CA PHE A 123 -22.72 5.61 19.34
C PHE A 123 -23.14 4.14 19.26
N LEU A 124 -22.26 3.21 19.66
CA LEU A 124 -22.55 1.78 19.70
C LEU A 124 -23.09 1.30 21.05
N THR A 125 -23.29 2.17 22.00
CA THR A 125 -23.66 1.81 23.38
C THR A 125 -22.67 0.87 24.07
N TYR A 126 -21.40 0.97 23.70
CA TYR A 126 -20.32 0.19 24.30
C TYR A 126 -19.89 0.76 25.64
N GLN A 127 -19.45 -0.13 26.52
CA GLN A 127 -18.76 0.28 27.75
C GLN A 127 -17.37 0.84 27.41
N PRO A 128 -16.77 1.68 28.26
CA PRO A 128 -15.43 2.27 27.99
C PRO A 128 -14.30 1.27 27.78
N ASP A 129 -14.47 0.04 28.29
CA ASP A 129 -13.52 -1.07 28.15
C ASP A 129 -13.79 -1.98 26.93
N GLN A 130 -14.90 -1.74 26.23
CA GLN A 130 -15.27 -2.52 25.04
C GLN A 130 -14.69 -1.91 23.78
N ILE A 131 -14.01 -2.75 23.00
CA ILE A 131 -13.37 -2.40 21.73
C ILE A 131 -13.67 -3.48 20.69
N THR A 132 -13.59 -3.13 19.41
CA THR A 132 -13.74 -4.09 18.31
C THR A 132 -12.44 -4.86 18.08
N GLY A 133 -11.31 -4.24 18.35
CA GLY A 133 -10.01 -4.86 18.16
C GLY A 133 -8.83 -3.99 18.54
N VAL A 134 -7.65 -4.56 18.38
CA VAL A 134 -6.38 -3.89 18.67
C VAL A 134 -5.50 -3.92 17.43
N GLU A 135 -4.97 -2.80 17.04
CA GLU A 135 -4.02 -2.67 15.95
C GLU A 135 -2.59 -2.72 16.49
N LEU A 136 -1.76 -3.51 15.83
CA LEU A 136 -0.37 -3.74 16.22
C LEU A 136 0.57 -3.26 15.11
N LYS A 137 1.55 -2.43 15.46
CA LYS A 137 2.67 -2.06 14.58
C LYS A 137 3.88 -2.92 14.87
N LEU A 138 4.34 -3.65 13.86
CA LEU A 138 5.54 -4.46 13.93
C LEU A 138 6.76 -3.68 13.41
N ASP A 139 7.96 -4.08 13.87
CA ASP A 139 9.23 -3.55 13.35
C ASP A 139 9.41 -3.91 11.87
N ASP A 140 9.18 -5.17 11.53
CA ASP A 140 9.17 -5.68 10.17
C ASP A 140 7.75 -6.15 9.82
N PRO A 141 7.10 -5.55 8.79
CA PRO A 141 5.77 -5.97 8.34
C PRO A 141 5.69 -7.44 7.91
N PHE A 142 6.79 -8.04 7.47
CA PHE A 142 6.82 -9.44 7.04
C PHE A 142 6.94 -10.43 8.21
N SER A 143 7.34 -9.98 9.39
CA SER A 143 7.46 -10.81 10.59
C SER A 143 6.10 -11.26 11.15
N VAL A 144 5.00 -10.73 10.61
CA VAL A 144 3.64 -11.11 10.99
C VAL A 144 3.38 -12.62 10.87
N ARG A 145 4.10 -13.31 9.98
CA ARG A 145 4.01 -14.78 9.82
C ARG A 145 4.57 -15.58 11.01
N ASN A 146 5.49 -14.97 11.75
CA ASN A 146 6.21 -15.58 12.87
C ASN A 146 5.70 -15.07 14.23
N LEU A 147 4.58 -14.34 14.22
CA LEU A 147 3.99 -13.86 15.48
C LEU A 147 3.43 -15.06 16.24
N ASP A 148 3.99 -15.29 17.43
CA ASP A 148 3.45 -16.28 18.34
C ASP A 148 2.19 -15.72 18.99
N LEU A 149 1.06 -16.27 18.61
CA LEU A 149 -0.27 -15.91 19.11
C LEU A 149 -0.79 -16.92 20.13
N SER A 150 0.07 -17.81 20.63
CA SER A 150 -0.31 -18.83 21.62
C SER A 150 -0.99 -18.24 22.87
N MET A 151 -0.59 -17.02 23.26
CA MET A 151 -1.22 -16.28 24.37
C MET A 151 -2.69 -15.92 24.11
N LEU A 152 -3.13 -15.89 22.86
CA LEU A 152 -4.52 -15.56 22.52
C LEU A 152 -5.46 -16.77 22.55
N ASN A 153 -4.89 -17.99 22.62
CA ASN A 153 -5.68 -19.23 22.69
C ASN A 153 -6.42 -19.37 24.03
N ASP A 154 -5.96 -18.70 25.08
CA ASP A 154 -6.60 -18.71 26.39
C ASP A 154 -7.72 -17.67 26.52
N TYR A 155 -7.97 -16.86 25.49
CA TYR A 155 -9.06 -15.90 25.49
C TYR A 155 -10.38 -16.60 25.15
N PRO A 156 -11.45 -16.36 25.94
CA PRO A 156 -12.75 -17.00 25.75
C PRO A 156 -13.48 -16.56 24.49
N GLN A 157 -13.02 -15.50 23.82
CA GLN A 157 -13.62 -14.95 22.62
C GLN A 157 -12.82 -15.33 21.38
N MET A 158 -13.51 -15.64 20.28
CA MET A 158 -12.88 -15.94 19.01
C MET A 158 -12.24 -14.69 18.41
N LEU A 159 -10.91 -14.63 18.42
CA LEU A 159 -10.15 -13.50 17.89
C LEU A 159 -9.80 -13.75 16.42
N TYR A 160 -10.09 -12.77 15.58
CA TYR A 160 -9.71 -12.78 14.16
C TYR A 160 -8.48 -11.92 13.93
N MET A 161 -7.38 -12.53 13.49
CA MET A 161 -6.21 -11.79 13.07
C MET A 161 -6.33 -11.38 11.60
N GLN A 162 -6.43 -10.07 11.36
CA GLN A 162 -6.25 -9.49 10.03
C GLN A 162 -4.86 -8.92 9.89
N ASN A 163 -4.16 -9.27 8.84
CA ASN A 163 -2.86 -8.69 8.52
C ASN A 163 -2.85 -8.14 7.10
N TRP A 164 -1.87 -7.30 6.78
CA TRP A 164 -1.76 -6.69 5.47
C TRP A 164 -1.57 -7.72 4.35
N ILE A 165 -0.96 -8.89 4.63
CA ILE A 165 -0.74 -9.97 3.65
C ILE A 165 -2.09 -10.61 3.28
N SER A 166 -2.99 -10.83 4.26
CA SER A 166 -4.32 -11.38 3.97
C SER A 166 -5.19 -10.40 3.19
N LYS A 167 -5.05 -9.10 3.46
CA LYS A 167 -5.86 -8.04 2.82
C LYS A 167 -5.30 -7.58 1.47
N PHE A 168 -3.99 -7.45 1.35
CA PHE A 168 -3.31 -6.86 0.19
C PHE A 168 -2.26 -7.78 -0.46
N GLY A 169 -2.13 -9.02 0.00
CA GLY A 169 -1.13 -9.97 -0.51
C GLY A 169 -1.30 -10.32 -1.99
N TYR A 170 -2.52 -10.22 -2.52
CA TYR A 170 -2.78 -10.37 -3.95
C TYR A 170 -2.07 -9.28 -4.76
N MET A 171 -2.12 -8.02 -4.32
CA MET A 171 -1.41 -6.90 -4.98
C MET A 171 0.11 -7.12 -4.97
N TYR A 172 0.64 -7.63 -3.85
CA TYR A 172 2.07 -7.95 -3.76
C TYR A 172 2.47 -9.04 -4.75
N ARG A 173 1.63 -10.09 -4.92
CA ARG A 173 1.85 -11.13 -5.94
C ARG A 173 1.81 -10.58 -7.35
N ASP A 174 0.87 -9.70 -7.65
CA ASP A 174 0.73 -9.09 -8.97
C ASP A 174 1.96 -8.25 -9.31
N ILE A 175 2.47 -7.48 -8.36
CA ILE A 175 3.72 -6.73 -8.51
C ILE A 175 4.91 -7.66 -8.78
N GLN A 176 5.02 -8.79 -8.06
CA GLN A 176 6.06 -9.77 -8.28
C GLN A 176 5.96 -10.44 -9.66
N LEU A 177 4.74 -10.72 -10.13
CA LEU A 177 4.50 -11.25 -11.46
C LEU A 177 4.95 -10.26 -12.54
N ILE A 178 4.53 -9.00 -12.44
CA ILE A 178 4.94 -7.93 -13.36
C ILE A 178 6.47 -7.81 -13.38
N ARG A 179 7.10 -7.82 -12.22
CA ARG A 179 8.56 -7.78 -12.09
C ARG A 179 9.23 -8.95 -12.80
N THR A 180 8.71 -10.16 -12.66
CA THR A 180 9.21 -11.36 -13.33
C THR A 180 9.10 -11.24 -14.85
N VAL A 181 7.96 -10.79 -15.36
CA VAL A 181 7.75 -10.56 -16.79
C VAL A 181 8.72 -9.52 -17.33
N MET A 182 8.93 -8.43 -16.60
CA MET A 182 9.91 -7.38 -16.95
C MET A 182 11.34 -7.94 -17.02
N TYR A 183 11.75 -8.80 -16.07
CA TYR A 183 13.06 -9.45 -16.12
C TYR A 183 13.22 -10.37 -17.33
N ILE A 184 12.20 -11.16 -17.66
CA ILE A 184 12.23 -12.03 -18.85
C ILE A 184 12.37 -11.17 -20.12
N ALA A 185 11.58 -10.12 -20.24
CA ALA A 185 11.68 -9.20 -21.38
C ALA A 185 13.07 -8.57 -21.50
N MET A 186 13.65 -8.12 -20.37
CA MET A 186 15.01 -7.57 -20.36
C MET A 186 16.07 -8.60 -20.81
N VAL A 187 15.96 -9.83 -20.34
CA VAL A 187 16.89 -10.92 -20.76
C VAL A 187 16.78 -11.19 -22.26
N LEU A 188 15.55 -11.19 -22.82
CA LEU A 188 15.35 -11.36 -24.26
C LEU A 188 15.97 -10.22 -25.06
N VAL A 189 15.79 -8.97 -24.62
CA VAL A 189 16.41 -7.79 -25.28
C VAL A 189 17.93 -7.89 -25.25
N ILE A 190 18.52 -8.27 -24.11
CA ILE A 190 19.97 -8.50 -24.00
C ILE A 190 20.40 -9.62 -24.92
N GLY A 191 19.65 -10.71 -25.00
CA GLY A 191 19.93 -11.82 -25.91
C GLY A 191 20.01 -11.40 -27.38
N VAL A 192 19.03 -10.60 -27.84
CA VAL A 192 19.00 -10.04 -29.19
C VAL A 192 20.21 -9.12 -29.44
N ALA A 193 20.53 -8.25 -28.47
CA ALA A 193 21.68 -7.36 -28.55
C ALA A 193 23.01 -8.16 -28.66
N CYS A 194 23.18 -9.19 -27.83
CA CYS A 194 24.32 -10.06 -27.88
C CYS A 194 24.44 -10.78 -29.25
N PHE A 195 23.33 -11.28 -29.78
CA PHE A 195 23.31 -11.92 -31.11
C PHE A 195 23.76 -10.94 -32.21
N ASN A 196 23.25 -9.70 -32.18
CA ASN A 196 23.67 -8.68 -33.16
C ASN A 196 25.15 -8.35 -33.05
N ILE A 197 25.70 -8.24 -31.84
CA ILE A 197 27.13 -7.99 -31.62
C ILE A 197 27.97 -9.14 -32.17
N VAL A 198 27.60 -10.38 -31.84
CA VAL A 198 28.33 -11.58 -32.34
C VAL A 198 28.30 -11.65 -33.87
N SER A 199 27.13 -11.41 -34.47
CA SER A 199 26.99 -11.43 -35.94
C SER A 199 27.86 -10.36 -36.61
N THR A 200 27.88 -9.15 -36.06
CA THR A 200 28.74 -8.05 -36.58
C THR A 200 30.22 -8.37 -36.42
N LEU A 201 30.63 -8.96 -35.30
CA LEU A 201 32.03 -9.37 -35.10
C LEU A 201 32.45 -10.46 -36.05
N ILE A 202 31.58 -11.47 -36.31
CA ILE A 202 31.85 -12.53 -37.28
C ILE A 202 32.07 -11.94 -38.69
N MET A 203 31.23 -10.98 -39.08
CA MET A 203 31.33 -10.30 -40.37
C MET A 203 32.65 -9.52 -40.48
N ALA A 204 32.96 -8.71 -39.43
CA ALA A 204 34.21 -7.95 -39.39
C ALA A 204 35.48 -8.85 -39.44
N VAL A 205 35.43 -10.01 -38.78
CA VAL A 205 36.54 -10.99 -38.87
C VAL A 205 36.67 -11.59 -40.28
N LYS A 206 35.53 -11.90 -40.94
CA LYS A 206 35.53 -12.41 -42.33
C LYS A 206 36.11 -11.39 -43.29
N ASP A 207 35.74 -10.13 -43.18
CA ASP A 207 36.24 -9.06 -44.05
C ASP A 207 37.77 -8.86 -43.89
N LYS A 208 38.32 -9.18 -42.72
CA LYS A 208 39.74 -9.05 -42.39
C LYS A 208 40.55 -10.35 -42.57
N GLN A 209 39.99 -11.40 -43.20
CA GLN A 209 40.66 -12.67 -43.37
C GLN A 209 41.96 -12.55 -44.15
N GLY A 210 42.05 -11.68 -45.19
CA GLY A 210 43.25 -11.40 -45.95
C GLY A 210 44.36 -10.80 -45.08
N ASP A 211 44.03 -9.82 -44.29
CA ASP A 211 44.97 -9.14 -43.37
C ASP A 211 45.49 -10.11 -42.30
N ILE A 212 44.62 -10.99 -41.81
CA ILE A 212 44.99 -12.06 -40.86
C ILE A 212 45.98 -13.07 -41.50
N ALA A 213 45.73 -13.44 -42.74
CA ALA A 213 46.63 -14.35 -43.46
C ALA A 213 48.01 -13.74 -43.61
N ILE A 214 48.12 -12.47 -44.00
CA ILE A 214 49.40 -11.75 -44.12
C ILE A 214 50.12 -11.68 -42.76
N MET A 215 49.43 -11.36 -41.68
CA MET A 215 50.03 -11.34 -40.34
C MET A 215 50.59 -12.73 -39.93
N ARG A 216 49.88 -13.80 -40.28
CA ARG A 216 50.35 -15.17 -40.03
C ARG A 216 51.64 -15.53 -40.84
N THR A 217 51.73 -15.11 -42.09
CA THR A 217 52.94 -15.34 -42.88
C THR A 217 54.12 -14.54 -42.35
N LEU A 218 53.88 -13.40 -41.70
CA LEU A 218 54.86 -12.58 -41.00
C LEU A 218 55.26 -13.12 -39.62
N GLY A 219 54.68 -14.28 -39.20
CA GLY A 219 55.09 -14.95 -37.96
C GLY A 219 54.24 -14.53 -36.73
N ALA A 220 53.10 -13.80 -36.90
CA ALA A 220 52.24 -13.41 -35.79
C ALA A 220 51.60 -14.64 -35.17
N ASN A 221 51.68 -14.74 -33.84
CA ASN A 221 51.05 -15.80 -33.05
C ASN A 221 49.52 -15.61 -32.95
N ASN A 222 48.78 -16.73 -32.94
CA ASN A 222 47.32 -16.73 -32.79
C ASN A 222 46.80 -15.96 -31.55
N ALA A 223 47.59 -15.96 -30.47
CA ALA A 223 47.27 -15.20 -29.27
C ALA A 223 47.30 -13.68 -29.49
N PHE A 224 48.26 -13.22 -30.30
CA PHE A 224 48.40 -11.81 -30.66
C PHE A 224 47.21 -11.33 -31.53
N ILE A 225 46.85 -12.13 -32.54
CA ILE A 225 45.69 -11.84 -33.41
C ILE A 225 44.40 -11.77 -32.60
N LYS A 226 44.15 -12.74 -31.71
CA LYS A 226 42.97 -12.70 -30.81
C LYS A 226 42.92 -11.43 -29.95
N ARG A 227 44.06 -10.99 -29.44
CA ARG A 227 44.15 -9.81 -28.59
C ARG A 227 43.78 -8.53 -29.34
N ILE A 228 44.15 -8.42 -30.61
CA ILE A 228 43.77 -7.28 -31.46
C ILE A 228 42.23 -7.22 -31.61
N PHE A 229 41.58 -8.33 -31.90
CA PHE A 229 40.11 -8.37 -32.06
C PHE A 229 39.36 -8.11 -30.76
N ILE A 230 39.91 -8.55 -29.64
CA ILE A 230 39.33 -8.23 -28.32
C ILE A 230 39.39 -6.72 -28.07
N TRP A 231 40.52 -6.09 -28.31
CA TRP A 231 40.67 -4.64 -28.16
C TRP A 231 39.78 -3.84 -29.13
N TYR A 232 39.64 -4.33 -30.38
CA TYR A 232 38.74 -3.72 -31.35
C TYR A 232 37.28 -3.80 -30.91
N GLY A 233 36.84 -4.93 -30.40
CA GLY A 233 35.49 -5.10 -29.84
C GLY A 233 35.24 -4.24 -28.60
N LEU A 234 36.21 -4.14 -27.70
CA LEU A 234 36.15 -3.31 -26.52
C LEU A 234 36.01 -1.82 -26.87
N GLN A 235 36.80 -1.35 -27.84
CA GLN A 235 36.77 0.03 -28.32
C GLN A 235 35.44 0.37 -29.01
N ALA A 236 34.90 -0.56 -29.81
CA ALA A 236 33.60 -0.40 -30.44
C ALA A 236 32.48 -0.35 -29.41
N GLY A 237 32.53 -1.22 -28.39
CA GLY A 237 31.56 -1.21 -27.28
C GLY A 237 31.60 0.07 -26.46
N MET A 238 32.77 0.60 -26.13
CA MET A 238 32.89 1.87 -25.42
C MET A 238 32.33 3.05 -26.22
N LYS A 239 32.51 3.09 -27.53
CA LYS A 239 31.92 4.15 -28.39
C LYS A 239 30.42 4.04 -28.52
N GLY A 240 29.84 2.85 -28.32
CA GLY A 240 28.38 2.65 -28.36
C GLY A 240 27.69 2.96 -27.05
N CYS A 241 28.43 3.11 -25.94
CA CYS A 241 27.87 3.50 -24.63
C CYS A 241 27.88 5.01 -24.38
N LEU A 242 28.51 5.79 -25.24
CA LEU A 242 28.53 7.26 -25.27
C LEU A 242 27.45 7.78 -26.22
#